data_ea6741b2533e28db4416788cdd3085cb
#
_entry.id   ea6741b2533e28db4416788cdd3085cb
#
_cell.length_a   1.000
_cell.length_b   1.000
_cell.length_c   1.000
_cell.angle_alpha   90.00
_cell.angle_beta   90.00
_cell.angle_gamma   90.00
#
_symmetry.space_group_name_H-M   'P 1'
#
loop_
_entity.id
_entity.type
_entity.pdbx_description
1 polymer ?
#
loop_
_entity_poly.entity_id
_entity_poly.type
_entity_poly.pdbx_seq_one_letter_code
_entity_poly.pdbx_strand_id
1 'polypeptide(L)'
;KTKRANEGETAIPVVEYEVKSSLPAGGKITVNGSTSMEKFIKKAMSGYATLYGRTADEIFTLDLQGSSVGKTAVQNDRNGNVIGLSSASVKEDGINSFNVCLDAVAVIVNNANENVNDLTIAQLYDIFSGKVTKFSEIVG
;
A
#
# COMPACT_ATOMS: atom_id res chain seq x y z
N LYS A 1 0.94 26.96 -2.46
CA LYS A 1 2.37 26.57 -2.20
C LYS A 1 2.33 25.29 -1.41
N THR A 2 2.53 24.17 -2.06
CA THR A 2 2.61 22.84 -1.46
C THR A 2 3.87 22.79 -0.59
N LYS A 3 3.70 22.78 0.73
CA LYS A 3 4.80 22.45 1.64
C LYS A 3 5.11 20.97 1.45
N ARG A 4 6.32 20.64 1.01
CA ARG A 4 6.86 19.29 1.05
C ARG A 4 6.94 18.85 2.50
N ALA A 5 6.36 17.70 2.82
CA ALA A 5 6.53 17.07 4.10
C ALA A 5 7.99 16.59 4.25
N ASN A 6 8.55 16.90 5.43
CA ASN A 6 9.68 16.32 6.12
C ASN A 6 10.95 15.94 5.33
N GLU A 7 11.92 16.83 5.42
CA GLU A 7 13.33 16.49 5.35
C GLU A 7 13.68 15.61 6.56
N GLY A 8 13.73 14.31 6.38
CA GLY A 8 14.08 13.35 7.43
C GLY A 8 13.72 11.90 7.13
N GLU A 9 12.94 11.63 6.11
CA GLU A 9 12.67 10.25 5.69
C GLU A 9 13.84 9.72 4.87
N THR A 10 14.51 8.71 5.42
CA THR A 10 15.51 7.93 4.69
C THR A 10 14.88 7.40 3.41
N ALA A 11 15.40 7.83 2.28
CA ALA A 11 15.00 7.29 0.99
C ALA A 11 15.04 5.76 1.04
N ILE A 12 13.98 5.11 0.55
CA ILE A 12 13.97 3.65 0.42
C ILE A 12 15.18 3.29 -0.44
N PRO A 13 16.11 2.48 0.06
CA PRO A 13 17.31 2.14 -0.69
C PRO A 13 16.90 1.46 -2.00
N VAL A 14 17.37 2.01 -3.13
CA VAL A 14 17.20 1.36 -4.41
C VAL A 14 18.15 0.17 -4.44
N VAL A 15 17.61 -1.02 -4.35
CA VAL A 15 18.37 -2.26 -4.52
C VAL A 15 18.31 -2.64 -6.00
N GLU A 16 19.46 -2.66 -6.65
CA GLU A 16 19.55 -3.20 -8.01
C GLU A 16 19.47 -4.73 -7.93
N TYR A 17 18.47 -5.29 -8.58
CA TYR A 17 18.34 -6.73 -8.73
C TYR A 17 18.73 -7.13 -10.14
N GLU A 18 19.53 -8.18 -10.26
CA GLU A 18 19.73 -8.81 -11.57
C GLU A 18 18.43 -9.47 -12.04
N VAL A 19 17.95 -9.00 -13.18
CA VAL A 19 16.82 -9.64 -13.86
C VAL A 19 17.32 -10.97 -14.45
N LYS A 20 16.78 -12.09 -13.97
CA LYS A 20 17.13 -13.40 -14.50
C LYS A 20 16.76 -13.49 -15.99
N SER A 21 17.56 -14.18 -16.77
CA SER A 21 17.37 -14.33 -18.21
C SER A 21 16.08 -15.10 -18.59
N SER A 22 15.50 -15.82 -17.65
CA SER A 22 14.25 -16.56 -17.86
C SER A 22 13.44 -16.65 -16.58
N LEU A 23 12.12 -16.75 -16.73
CA LEU A 23 11.23 -17.05 -15.60
C LEU A 23 11.55 -18.44 -15.05
N PRO A 24 11.50 -18.61 -13.71
CA PRO A 24 11.59 -19.94 -13.12
C PRO A 24 10.50 -20.86 -13.69
N ALA A 25 10.83 -22.13 -13.93
CA ALA A 25 9.83 -23.13 -14.23
C ALA A 25 8.96 -23.34 -12.98
N GLY A 26 7.66 -23.11 -13.09
CA GLY A 26 6.72 -23.25 -11.97
C GLY A 26 5.35 -22.70 -12.31
N GLY A 27 4.40 -22.90 -11.43
CA GLY A 27 3.06 -22.34 -11.54
C GLY A 27 3.03 -20.82 -11.39
N LYS A 28 1.82 -20.25 -11.49
CA LYS A 28 1.63 -18.82 -11.27
C LYS A 28 1.97 -18.42 -9.83
N ILE A 29 2.46 -17.20 -9.68
CA ILE A 29 2.64 -16.56 -8.38
C ILE A 29 1.30 -16.00 -7.95
N THR A 30 0.83 -16.37 -6.77
CA THR A 30 -0.38 -15.81 -6.19
C THR A 30 -0.02 -14.54 -5.41
N VAL A 31 -0.68 -13.45 -5.74
CA VAL A 31 -0.56 -12.17 -5.02
C VAL A 31 -1.87 -11.92 -4.28
N ASN A 32 -1.81 -11.89 -2.96
CA ASN A 32 -2.98 -11.80 -2.11
C ASN A 32 -2.83 -10.69 -1.07
N GLY A 33 -3.90 -10.02 -0.67
CA GLY A 33 -3.87 -9.11 0.47
C GLY A 33 -4.56 -7.78 0.31
N SER A 34 -3.87 -6.71 0.72
CA SER A 34 -4.45 -5.37 0.86
C SER A 34 -4.97 -4.77 -0.45
N THR A 35 -6.24 -4.35 -0.42
CA THR A 35 -6.90 -3.66 -1.54
C THR A 35 -6.32 -2.26 -1.80
N SER A 36 -5.78 -1.59 -0.79
CA SER A 36 -5.17 -0.26 -0.95
C SER A 36 -3.93 -0.30 -1.86
N MET A 37 -3.28 -1.45 -1.97
CA MET A 37 -2.09 -1.65 -2.81
C MET A 37 -2.41 -2.05 -4.27
N GLU A 38 -3.69 -2.12 -4.65
CA GLU A 38 -4.11 -2.64 -5.96
C GLU A 38 -3.43 -1.93 -7.14
N LYS A 39 -3.44 -0.60 -7.16
CA LYS A 39 -2.86 0.18 -8.26
C LYS A 39 -1.36 -0.04 -8.38
N PHE A 40 -0.68 -0.07 -7.23
CA PHE A 40 0.76 -0.31 -7.16
C PHE A 40 1.10 -1.71 -7.70
N ILE A 41 0.46 -2.73 -7.16
CA ILE A 41 0.82 -4.11 -7.49
C ILE A 41 0.50 -4.48 -8.94
N LYS A 42 -0.64 -4.03 -9.47
CA LYS A 42 -0.98 -4.25 -10.89
C LYS A 42 0.08 -3.66 -11.82
N LYS A 43 0.59 -2.46 -11.49
CA LYS A 43 1.66 -1.84 -12.28
C LYS A 43 2.98 -2.59 -12.16
N ALA A 44 3.33 -3.03 -10.96
CA ALA A 44 4.53 -3.82 -10.72
C ALA A 44 4.48 -5.18 -11.43
N MET A 45 3.37 -5.90 -11.34
CA MET A 45 3.15 -7.18 -12.05
C MET A 45 3.25 -7.01 -13.56
N SER A 46 2.62 -5.97 -14.12
CA SER A 46 2.71 -5.68 -15.56
C SER A 46 4.14 -5.36 -15.99
N GLY A 47 4.84 -4.50 -15.23
CA GLY A 47 6.24 -4.17 -15.50
C GLY A 47 7.14 -5.40 -15.47
N TYR A 48 6.99 -6.25 -14.46
CA TYR A 48 7.74 -7.49 -14.34
C TYR A 48 7.47 -8.44 -15.53
N ALA A 49 6.20 -8.65 -15.88
CA ALA A 49 5.84 -9.53 -16.99
C ALA A 49 6.40 -9.04 -18.33
N THR A 50 6.41 -7.73 -18.55
CA THR A 50 6.96 -7.11 -19.77
C THR A 50 8.45 -7.42 -19.96
N LEU A 51 9.23 -7.53 -18.88
CA LEU A 51 10.66 -7.90 -18.95
C LEU A 51 10.88 -9.26 -19.59
N TYR A 52 9.87 -10.13 -19.56
CA TYR A 52 9.91 -11.49 -20.12
C TYR A 52 9.05 -11.65 -21.37
N GLY A 53 8.54 -10.54 -21.95
CA GLY A 53 7.65 -10.60 -23.10
C GLY A 53 6.31 -11.29 -22.81
N ARG A 54 5.84 -11.24 -21.57
CA ARG A 54 4.61 -11.89 -21.09
C ARG A 54 3.58 -10.86 -20.63
N THR A 55 2.36 -11.32 -20.42
CA THR A 55 1.31 -10.57 -19.71
C THR A 55 1.31 -10.89 -18.22
N ALA A 56 0.78 -10.00 -17.41
CA ALA A 56 0.71 -10.23 -15.96
C ALA A 56 -0.09 -11.49 -15.62
N ASP A 57 -1.19 -11.74 -16.32
CA ASP A 57 -2.08 -12.89 -16.08
C ASP A 57 -1.45 -14.24 -16.41
N GLU A 58 -0.40 -14.27 -17.24
CA GLU A 58 0.34 -15.49 -17.52
C GLU A 58 1.23 -15.90 -16.34
N ILE A 59 1.68 -14.94 -15.54
CA ILE A 59 2.65 -15.14 -14.46
C ILE A 59 1.98 -15.09 -13.08
N PHE A 60 0.97 -14.23 -12.91
CA PHE A 60 0.39 -13.94 -11.62
C PHE A 60 -1.10 -14.27 -11.54
N THR A 61 -1.55 -14.58 -10.35
CA THR A 61 -2.97 -14.56 -9.95
C THR A 61 -3.13 -13.51 -8.87
N LEU A 62 -4.04 -12.56 -9.05
CA LEU A 62 -4.28 -11.46 -8.11
C LEU A 62 -5.60 -11.67 -7.37
N ASP A 63 -5.55 -11.69 -6.03
CA ASP A 63 -6.71 -11.83 -5.17
C ASP A 63 -6.59 -10.90 -3.95
N LEU A 64 -7.25 -9.76 -3.97
CA LEU A 64 -7.13 -8.71 -2.96
C LEU A 64 -8.35 -8.73 -2.03
N GLN A 65 -8.20 -9.34 -0.87
CA GLN A 65 -9.26 -9.48 0.14
C GLN A 65 -8.91 -8.85 1.50
N GLY A 66 -7.83 -8.09 1.56
CA GLY A 66 -7.36 -7.40 2.76
C GLY A 66 -6.06 -7.94 3.34
N SER A 67 -5.40 -7.11 4.17
CA SER A 67 -4.06 -7.39 4.71
C SER A 67 -3.99 -8.69 5.53
N SER A 68 -5.03 -8.99 6.30
CA SER A 68 -5.06 -10.21 7.13
C SER A 68 -5.07 -11.46 6.27
N VAL A 69 -5.83 -11.45 5.16
CA VAL A 69 -5.89 -12.58 4.24
C VAL A 69 -4.55 -12.79 3.55
N GLY A 70 -3.89 -11.70 3.13
CA GLY A 70 -2.54 -11.76 2.56
C GLY A 70 -1.51 -12.38 3.52
N LYS A 71 -1.52 -11.97 4.78
CA LYS A 71 -0.63 -12.53 5.82
C LYS A 71 -0.89 -14.02 6.03
N THR A 72 -2.14 -14.41 6.19
CA THR A 72 -2.53 -15.83 6.35
C THR A 72 -2.14 -16.66 5.14
N ALA A 73 -2.30 -16.14 3.93
CA ALA A 73 -1.92 -16.83 2.71
C ALA A 73 -0.41 -17.14 2.68
N VAL A 74 0.44 -16.18 3.07
CA VAL A 74 1.90 -16.40 3.16
C VAL A 74 2.25 -17.40 4.25
N GLN A 75 1.63 -17.33 5.43
CA GLN A 75 1.88 -18.28 6.53
C GLN A 75 1.55 -19.74 6.15
N ASN A 76 0.53 -19.92 5.31
CA ASN A 76 0.08 -21.24 4.85
C ASN A 76 0.79 -21.71 3.58
N ASP A 77 1.60 -20.85 2.96
CA ASP A 77 2.31 -21.20 1.73
C ASP A 77 3.44 -22.21 2.01
N ARG A 78 3.31 -23.38 1.42
CA ARG A 78 4.31 -24.46 1.52
C ARG A 78 5.23 -24.51 0.30
N ASN A 79 4.88 -23.77 -0.76
CA ASN A 79 5.54 -23.87 -2.07
C ASN A 79 6.42 -22.64 -2.37
N GLY A 80 6.31 -21.58 -1.59
CA GLY A 80 7.06 -20.33 -1.78
C GLY A 80 6.60 -19.54 -3.00
N ASN A 81 5.32 -19.64 -3.38
CA ASN A 81 4.77 -18.96 -4.53
C ASN A 81 3.65 -17.96 -4.19
N VAL A 82 3.53 -17.57 -2.93
CA VAL A 82 2.59 -16.54 -2.47
C VAL A 82 3.32 -15.27 -2.08
N ILE A 83 2.83 -14.13 -2.59
CA ILE A 83 3.22 -12.79 -2.16
C ILE A 83 2.05 -12.19 -1.41
N GLY A 84 2.27 -11.86 -0.13
CA GLY A 84 1.29 -11.18 0.70
C GLY A 84 1.47 -9.66 0.64
N LEU A 85 0.36 -8.94 0.50
CA LEU A 85 0.33 -7.48 0.55
C LEU A 85 -0.33 -7.01 1.85
N SER A 86 0.35 -6.13 2.58
CA SER A 86 -0.17 -5.56 3.82
C SER A 86 0.02 -4.06 3.86
N SER A 87 -1.04 -3.32 4.20
CA SER A 87 -1.00 -1.89 4.53
C SER A 87 -0.76 -1.64 6.03
N ALA A 88 -0.57 -2.71 6.82
CA ALA A 88 -0.23 -2.65 8.22
C ALA A 88 1.11 -3.36 8.48
N SER A 89 1.73 -3.04 9.61
CA SER A 89 2.97 -3.71 10.03
C SER A 89 2.77 -5.22 10.12
N VAL A 90 3.74 -5.96 9.63
CA VAL A 90 3.81 -7.42 9.72
C VAL A 90 4.75 -7.74 10.88
N LYS A 91 4.20 -8.41 11.91
CA LYS A 91 4.94 -8.78 13.13
C LYS A 91 4.91 -10.29 13.38
N GLU A 92 4.27 -11.02 12.49
CA GLU A 92 4.07 -12.44 12.58
C GLU A 92 5.40 -13.19 12.32
N ASP A 93 5.72 -14.15 13.19
CA ASP A 93 6.91 -14.99 13.04
C ASP A 93 6.86 -15.84 11.77
N GLY A 94 8.01 -16.05 11.16
CA GLY A 94 8.14 -16.85 9.95
C GLY A 94 7.75 -16.15 8.65
N ILE A 95 7.41 -14.86 8.68
CA ILE A 95 7.17 -14.04 7.50
C ILE A 95 8.34 -13.07 7.28
N ASN A 96 8.95 -13.14 6.11
CA ASN A 96 9.88 -12.11 5.67
C ASN A 96 9.07 -10.94 5.08
N SER A 97 9.22 -9.75 5.63
CA SER A 97 8.52 -8.55 5.14
C SER A 97 9.48 -7.41 4.86
N PHE A 98 9.13 -6.60 3.87
CA PHE A 98 9.86 -5.37 3.53
C PHE A 98 8.89 -4.30 3.05
N ASN A 99 9.22 -3.04 3.36
CA ASN A 99 8.41 -1.91 2.94
C ASN A 99 8.71 -1.57 1.48
N VAL A 100 7.66 -1.48 0.67
CA VAL A 100 7.77 -1.14 -0.77
C VAL A 100 7.33 0.28 -1.07
N CYS A 101 6.45 0.85 -0.24
CA CYS A 101 5.98 2.23 -0.35
C CYS A 101 5.43 2.72 0.99
N LEU A 102 5.27 4.02 1.11
CA LEU A 102 4.55 4.66 2.20
C LEU A 102 3.15 5.01 1.73
N ASP A 103 2.17 4.86 2.61
CA ASP A 103 0.79 5.24 2.38
C ASP A 103 0.41 6.36 3.36
N ALA A 104 -0.54 7.20 2.97
CA ALA A 104 -1.01 8.31 3.78
C ALA A 104 -2.52 8.50 3.63
N VAL A 105 -3.15 8.90 4.72
CA VAL A 105 -4.54 9.35 4.72
C VAL A 105 -4.56 10.86 4.65
N ALA A 106 -5.19 11.42 3.61
CA ALA A 106 -5.39 12.85 3.47
C ALA A 106 -6.85 13.20 3.84
N VAL A 107 -6.99 14.19 4.70
CA VAL A 107 -8.30 14.80 4.96
C VAL A 107 -8.52 15.88 3.91
N ILE A 108 -9.64 15.79 3.21
CA ILE A 108 -10.00 16.74 2.15
C ILE A 108 -11.32 17.42 2.50
N VAL A 109 -11.44 18.69 2.17
CA VAL A 109 -12.68 19.46 2.25
C VAL A 109 -13.00 20.06 0.89
N ASN A 110 -14.25 20.46 0.68
CA ASN A 110 -14.64 21.15 -0.56
C ASN A 110 -13.85 22.46 -0.69
N ASN A 111 -13.38 22.75 -1.89
CA ASN A 111 -12.60 23.97 -2.19
C ASN A 111 -13.35 25.28 -1.93
N ALA A 112 -14.68 25.23 -1.89
CA ALA A 112 -15.50 26.38 -1.47
C ALA A 112 -15.51 26.61 0.05
N ASN A 113 -14.90 25.73 0.84
CA ASN A 113 -14.78 25.90 2.27
C ASN A 113 -13.50 26.70 2.60
N GLU A 114 -13.66 28.00 2.75
CA GLU A 114 -12.56 28.92 3.05
C GLU A 114 -12.19 28.96 4.55
N ASN A 115 -13.00 28.30 5.41
CA ASN A 115 -12.84 28.39 6.87
C ASN A 115 -11.88 27.35 7.43
N VAL A 116 -11.55 26.30 6.68
CA VAL A 116 -10.73 25.19 7.16
C VAL A 116 -9.54 25.00 6.22
N ASN A 117 -8.39 25.52 6.63
CA ASN A 117 -7.13 25.40 5.86
C ASN A 117 -6.16 24.40 6.49
N ASP A 118 -6.30 24.13 7.77
CA ASP A 118 -5.50 23.20 8.55
C ASP A 118 -6.32 22.62 9.69
N LEU A 119 -6.03 21.38 10.10
CA LEU A 119 -6.71 20.70 11.19
C LEU A 119 -5.71 19.96 12.05
N THR A 120 -5.79 20.19 13.36
CA THR A 120 -5.05 19.40 14.32
C THR A 120 -5.68 18.00 14.49
N ILE A 121 -4.92 17.05 15.02
CA ILE A 121 -5.43 15.72 15.35
C ILE A 121 -6.61 15.79 16.35
N ALA A 122 -6.56 16.71 17.31
CA ALA A 122 -7.64 16.90 18.28
C ALA A 122 -8.94 17.38 17.59
N GLN A 123 -8.84 18.33 16.67
CA GLN A 123 -9.99 18.81 15.89
C GLN A 123 -10.56 17.70 15.00
N LEU A 124 -9.71 16.89 14.37
CA LEU A 124 -10.16 15.72 13.62
C LEU A 124 -10.93 14.73 14.51
N TYR A 125 -10.40 14.46 15.71
CA TYR A 125 -11.10 13.61 16.69
C TYR A 125 -12.49 14.17 17.04
N ASP A 126 -12.59 15.47 17.31
CA ASP A 126 -13.86 16.10 17.67
C ASP A 126 -14.88 16.11 16.51
N ILE A 127 -14.43 16.27 15.28
CA ILE A 127 -15.25 16.16 14.07
C ILE A 127 -15.78 14.71 13.92
N PHE A 128 -14.89 13.73 13.90
CA PHE A 128 -15.28 12.33 13.65
C PHE A 128 -16.00 11.67 14.83
N SER A 129 -15.85 12.21 16.05
CA SER A 129 -16.64 11.78 17.21
C SER A 129 -18.02 12.44 17.28
N GLY A 130 -18.33 13.40 16.40
CA GLY A 130 -19.60 14.12 16.38
C GLY A 130 -19.76 15.22 17.44
N LYS A 131 -18.69 15.58 18.13
CA LYS A 131 -18.72 16.74 19.06
C LYS A 131 -18.83 18.07 18.31
N VAL A 132 -18.21 18.13 17.13
CA VAL A 132 -18.30 19.26 16.20
C VAL A 132 -19.12 18.84 15.00
N THR A 133 -20.17 19.59 14.71
CA THR A 133 -21.12 19.27 13.62
C THR A 133 -21.13 20.32 12.52
N LYS A 134 -20.51 21.47 12.74
CA LYS A 134 -20.44 22.57 11.77
C LYS A 134 -18.99 23.06 11.66
N PHE A 135 -18.57 23.39 10.45
CA PHE A 135 -17.22 23.95 10.20
C PHE A 135 -16.98 25.27 10.96
N SER A 136 -18.03 26.05 11.24
CA SER A 136 -17.93 27.28 12.02
C SER A 136 -17.58 27.07 13.52
N GLU A 137 -17.67 25.83 14.00
CA GLU A 137 -17.31 25.45 15.37
C GLU A 137 -15.83 25.02 15.48
N ILE A 138 -15.14 24.89 14.35
CA ILE A 138 -13.71 24.59 14.30
C ILE A 138 -12.96 25.90 14.46
N VAL A 139 -12.55 26.18 15.69
CA VAL A 139 -11.73 27.36 15.98
C VAL A 139 -10.28 27.03 15.65
N GLY A 140 -9.70 27.78 14.70
CA GLY A 140 -8.29 27.71 14.32
C GLY A 140 -7.39 28.43 15.31
#